data_6ad672f4bcfe18ce3698e218352f60a3
#
_entry.id   6ad672f4bcfe18ce3698e218352f60a3
#
_cell.length_a   1.000
_cell.length_b   1.000
_cell.length_c   1.000
_cell.angle_alpha   90.00
_cell.angle_beta   90.00
_cell.angle_gamma   90.00
#
_symmetry.space_group_name_H-M   'P 1'
#
loop_
_entity.id
_entity.type
_entity.pdbx_description
1 polymer ?
#
loop_
_entity_poly.entity_id
_entity_poly.type
_entity_poly.pdbx_seq_one_letter_code
_entity_poly.pdbx_strand_id
1 'polypeptide(L)'
;LAVDTTQSTATDRFKLYVNGELVTSYYSRNNPAQNFDTSNNQADNSCTQHIGAYTVSGTAYGKFCGYIAEVNHVDGAALAPTAFGEFDDDSGIWKPKAASPTYGTNGFFLDFADSGNLGDDESGNGLDFTEVNIAAADQATDTPTNNFCTMNPLKGPLISFVNGTASNPRIPLMTEGATVLGNNANTYSYAEATMGVTSGKWYWEMKCTVDANTNVSGAGIATNINKGFYSTDGTGNFFWHMDGNRYVNGAATGYGAAWATNDILGFAYDADNWTLTCYKNNSSQGNLLVSQADLSAELVIPYMYSYGTHTYQWNFGG
;
A
#
# COMPACT_ATOMS: atom_id res chain seq x y z
N LEU A 1 -2.27 -20.92 1.29
CA LEU A 1 -1.44 -22.03 1.73
C LEU A 1 -2.35 -23.23 2.03
N ALA A 2 -2.04 -24.41 1.50
CA ALA A 2 -2.74 -25.66 1.84
C ALA A 2 -1.73 -26.69 2.40
N VAL A 3 -2.06 -27.25 3.55
CA VAL A 3 -1.23 -28.25 4.23
C VAL A 3 -2.05 -29.51 4.49
N ASP A 4 -1.63 -30.62 3.92
CA ASP A 4 -2.22 -31.94 4.14
C ASP A 4 -1.11 -32.98 4.29
N THR A 5 -0.70 -33.23 5.51
CA THR A 5 0.41 -34.14 5.82
C THR A 5 0.06 -35.62 5.60
N THR A 6 -1.20 -35.97 5.38
CA THR A 6 -1.63 -37.36 5.10
C THR A 6 -1.22 -37.84 3.71
N GLN A 7 -0.90 -36.92 2.80
CA GLN A 7 -0.51 -37.23 1.43
C GLN A 7 0.71 -38.13 1.34
N SER A 8 0.64 -39.15 0.50
CA SER A 8 1.76 -40.07 0.27
C SER A 8 2.94 -39.38 -0.42
N THR A 9 2.65 -38.49 -1.38
CA THR A 9 3.65 -37.71 -2.11
C THR A 9 4.10 -36.51 -1.27
N ALA A 10 5.38 -36.41 -0.99
CA ALA A 10 5.93 -35.36 -0.11
C ALA A 10 5.62 -33.94 -0.61
N THR A 11 5.64 -33.72 -1.93
CA THR A 11 5.35 -32.43 -2.56
C THR A 11 3.86 -32.03 -2.48
N ASP A 12 2.97 -32.95 -2.19
CA ASP A 12 1.53 -32.67 -2.07
C ASP A 12 1.14 -32.28 -0.64
N ARG A 13 2.04 -32.48 0.35
CA ARG A 13 1.77 -32.18 1.76
C ARG A 13 1.74 -30.68 2.08
N PHE A 14 2.39 -29.89 1.25
CA PHE A 14 2.48 -28.43 1.41
C PHE A 14 2.36 -27.77 0.04
N LYS A 15 1.39 -26.92 -0.16
CA LYS A 15 1.15 -26.19 -1.42
C LYS A 15 0.98 -24.71 -1.13
N LEU A 16 1.82 -23.90 -1.74
CA LEU A 16 1.72 -22.44 -1.71
C LEU A 16 1.10 -21.97 -3.02
N TYR A 17 0.10 -21.12 -2.90
CA TYR A 17 -0.53 -20.45 -4.04
C TYR A 17 -0.36 -18.95 -3.91
N VAL A 18 -0.15 -18.28 -5.03
CA VAL A 18 -0.13 -16.83 -5.15
C VAL A 18 -1.07 -16.45 -6.28
N ASN A 19 -2.03 -15.59 -6.00
CA ASN A 19 -3.06 -15.18 -6.97
C ASN A 19 -3.73 -16.38 -7.67
N GLY A 20 -4.10 -17.40 -6.89
CA GLY A 20 -4.75 -18.63 -7.40
C GLY A 20 -3.83 -19.65 -8.04
N GLU A 21 -2.59 -19.30 -8.38
CA GLU A 21 -1.65 -20.20 -9.06
C GLU A 21 -0.69 -20.90 -8.10
N LEU A 22 -0.44 -22.19 -8.36
CA LEU A 22 0.48 -22.99 -7.56
C LEU A 22 1.93 -22.56 -7.80
N VAL A 23 2.63 -22.19 -6.72
CA VAL A 23 4.07 -21.93 -6.76
C VAL A 23 4.81 -23.26 -6.95
N THR A 24 5.59 -23.38 -8.03
CA THR A 24 6.35 -24.59 -8.37
C THR A 24 7.85 -24.43 -8.20
N SER A 25 8.36 -23.20 -8.13
CA SER A 25 9.78 -22.90 -7.98
C SER A 25 10.07 -22.31 -6.61
N TYR A 26 10.99 -22.90 -5.87
CA TYR A 26 11.40 -22.50 -4.52
C TYR A 26 12.91 -22.39 -4.44
N TYR A 27 13.44 -21.40 -3.74
CA TYR A 27 14.85 -21.33 -3.40
C TYR A 27 15.27 -22.51 -2.49
N SER A 28 14.40 -22.84 -1.53
CA SER A 28 14.55 -23.99 -0.64
C SER A 28 13.17 -24.47 -0.22
N ARG A 29 12.97 -25.78 -0.16
CA ARG A 29 11.71 -26.38 0.26
C ARG A 29 11.98 -27.62 1.10
N ASN A 30 11.44 -27.63 2.33
CA ASN A 30 11.37 -28.80 3.18
C ASN A 30 9.92 -29.23 3.33
N ASN A 31 9.59 -30.43 2.86
CA ASN A 31 8.25 -30.97 3.02
C ASN A 31 8.14 -31.69 4.38
N PRO A 32 7.02 -31.53 5.11
CA PRO A 32 6.80 -32.25 6.35
C PRO A 32 6.80 -33.78 6.12
N ALA A 33 7.11 -34.54 7.15
CA ALA A 33 6.95 -35.99 7.11
C ALA A 33 5.46 -36.35 6.89
N GLN A 34 5.21 -37.56 6.37
CA GLN A 34 3.84 -38.04 6.27
C GLN A 34 3.23 -38.19 7.68
N ASN A 35 1.99 -37.76 7.84
CA ASN A 35 1.25 -37.74 9.12
C ASN A 35 1.96 -36.91 10.19
N PHE A 36 2.77 -35.92 9.79
CA PHE A 36 3.36 -34.97 10.73
C PHE A 36 2.25 -34.08 11.30
N ASP A 37 2.17 -34.01 12.62
CA ASP A 37 1.27 -33.09 13.30
C ASP A 37 1.86 -31.69 13.30
N THR A 38 1.17 -30.75 12.66
CA THR A 38 1.66 -29.38 12.54
C THR A 38 1.26 -28.58 13.78
N SER A 39 2.18 -27.77 14.30
CA SER A 39 1.92 -26.92 15.47
C SER A 39 0.89 -25.80 15.24
N ASN A 40 0.40 -25.63 14.01
CA ASN A 40 -0.64 -24.64 13.69
C ASN A 40 -2.00 -24.95 14.33
N ASN A 41 -2.19 -26.17 14.82
CA ASN A 41 -3.44 -26.68 15.36
C ASN A 41 -3.33 -27.14 16.83
N GLN A 42 -2.25 -26.76 17.53
CA GLN A 42 -2.07 -27.20 18.91
C GLN A 42 -2.86 -26.34 19.87
N ALA A 43 -3.85 -26.96 20.51
CA ALA A 43 -4.67 -26.35 21.55
C ALA A 43 -3.95 -26.13 22.90
N ASP A 44 -2.65 -26.44 22.99
CA ASP A 44 -1.90 -26.48 24.24
C ASP A 44 -1.20 -25.16 24.62
N ASN A 45 -1.49 -24.06 23.91
CA ASN A 45 -0.83 -22.74 24.08
C ASN A 45 0.71 -22.75 23.91
N SER A 46 1.30 -23.82 23.37
CA SER A 46 2.73 -23.89 23.16
C SER A 46 3.22 -23.05 22.00
N CYS A 47 2.33 -22.71 21.08
CA CYS A 47 2.61 -21.89 19.89
C CYS A 47 1.63 -20.73 19.77
N THR A 48 2.10 -19.51 20.05
CA THR A 48 1.31 -18.30 19.78
C THR A 48 1.26 -18.04 18.28
N GLN A 49 0.06 -17.89 17.74
CA GLN A 49 -0.13 -17.48 16.35
C GLN A 49 -0.07 -15.96 16.24
N HIS A 50 0.52 -15.48 15.15
CA HIS A 50 0.65 -14.06 14.87
C HIS A 50 0.24 -13.75 13.43
N ILE A 51 -0.48 -12.66 13.24
CA ILE A 51 -0.75 -12.07 11.95
C ILE A 51 0.13 -10.82 11.81
N GLY A 52 0.84 -10.71 10.68
CA GLY A 52 1.70 -9.56 10.41
C GLY A 52 3.07 -9.52 11.11
N ALA A 53 3.41 -10.51 11.92
CA ALA A 53 4.74 -10.61 12.55
C ALA A 53 5.04 -12.05 12.97
N TYR A 54 6.27 -12.30 13.43
CA TYR A 54 6.61 -13.50 14.21
C TYR A 54 7.34 -13.09 15.49
N THR A 55 7.33 -13.93 16.51
CA THR A 55 8.02 -13.65 17.77
C THR A 55 9.17 -14.62 18.02
N VAL A 56 10.24 -14.10 18.62
CA VAL A 56 11.34 -14.91 19.16
C VAL A 56 11.55 -14.46 20.60
N SER A 57 11.37 -15.37 21.53
CA SER A 57 11.49 -15.07 22.97
C SER A 57 10.69 -13.85 23.42
N GLY A 58 9.46 -13.71 22.93
CA GLY A 58 8.55 -12.61 23.27
C GLY A 58 8.81 -11.28 22.54
N THR A 59 9.84 -11.22 21.70
CA THR A 59 10.12 -10.02 20.88
C THR A 59 9.59 -10.21 19.47
N ALA A 60 8.84 -9.23 18.95
CA ALA A 60 8.28 -9.26 17.59
C ALA A 60 9.34 -8.88 16.54
N TYR A 61 9.46 -9.71 15.52
CA TYR A 61 10.33 -9.54 14.36
C TYR A 61 9.54 -9.68 13.06
N GLY A 62 10.16 -9.29 11.94
CA GLY A 62 9.60 -9.46 10.60
C GLY A 62 8.22 -8.83 10.43
N LYS A 63 8.04 -7.65 11.03
CA LYS A 63 6.77 -6.93 10.98
C LYS A 63 6.38 -6.69 9.53
N PHE A 64 5.16 -7.08 9.19
CA PHE A 64 4.58 -6.81 7.89
C PHE A 64 4.34 -5.30 7.75
N CYS A 65 4.72 -4.76 6.61
CA CYS A 65 4.48 -3.36 6.27
C CYS A 65 3.60 -3.34 5.02
N GLY A 66 2.31 -3.11 5.19
CA GLY A 66 1.32 -3.17 4.12
C GLY A 66 -0.09 -3.35 4.67
N TYR A 67 -1.03 -3.68 3.79
CA TYR A 67 -2.43 -3.94 4.14
C TYR A 67 -2.70 -5.43 4.17
N ILE A 68 -3.58 -5.84 5.06
CA ILE A 68 -4.09 -7.21 5.18
C ILE A 68 -5.61 -7.11 5.18
N ALA A 69 -6.25 -7.99 4.40
CA ALA A 69 -7.70 -8.14 4.37
C ALA A 69 -8.04 -9.63 4.34
N GLU A 70 -9.14 -10.00 4.99
CA GLU A 70 -9.74 -11.32 4.93
C GLU A 70 -8.76 -12.48 5.20
N VAL A 71 -8.29 -12.59 6.41
CA VAL A 71 -7.44 -13.71 6.82
C VAL A 71 -8.32 -14.90 7.21
N ASN A 72 -8.26 -15.96 6.40
CA ASN A 72 -9.00 -17.19 6.64
C ASN A 72 -8.04 -18.32 7.06
N HIS A 73 -8.28 -18.96 8.18
CA HIS A 73 -7.64 -20.19 8.62
C HIS A 73 -8.66 -21.29 8.75
N VAL A 74 -8.53 -22.34 7.97
CA VAL A 74 -9.45 -23.50 7.98
C VAL A 74 -8.76 -24.69 8.61
N ASP A 75 -9.32 -25.19 9.71
CA ASP A 75 -8.87 -26.39 10.39
C ASP A 75 -9.57 -27.64 9.82
N GLY A 76 -8.79 -28.70 9.62
CA GLY A 76 -9.27 -30.01 9.20
C GLY A 76 -9.50 -30.19 7.70
N ALA A 77 -9.27 -29.15 6.86
CA ALA A 77 -9.41 -29.25 5.42
C ALA A 77 -8.34 -28.44 4.66
N ALA A 78 -7.70 -29.05 3.67
CA ALA A 78 -6.81 -28.37 2.74
C ALA A 78 -7.60 -27.92 1.49
N LEU A 79 -8.23 -26.76 1.55
CA LEU A 79 -9.08 -26.25 0.48
C LEU A 79 -8.25 -25.77 -0.72
N ALA A 80 -8.84 -25.84 -1.91
CA ALA A 80 -8.28 -25.23 -3.12
C ALA A 80 -8.36 -23.70 -3.04
N PRO A 81 -7.48 -22.95 -3.74
CA PRO A 81 -7.51 -21.48 -3.73
C PRO A 81 -8.86 -20.92 -4.22
N THR A 82 -9.56 -21.64 -5.08
CA THR A 82 -10.90 -21.26 -5.59
C THR A 82 -11.99 -21.21 -4.51
N ALA A 83 -11.73 -21.67 -3.28
CA ALA A 83 -12.59 -21.41 -2.13
C ALA A 83 -12.55 -19.95 -1.67
N PHE A 84 -11.46 -19.23 -1.96
CA PHE A 84 -11.17 -17.89 -1.44
C PHE A 84 -11.06 -16.80 -2.52
N GLY A 85 -11.04 -17.20 -3.78
CA GLY A 85 -10.95 -16.27 -4.91
C GLY A 85 -11.29 -16.95 -6.22
N GLU A 86 -11.26 -16.19 -7.29
CA GLU A 86 -11.56 -16.63 -8.65
C GLU A 86 -10.81 -15.77 -9.66
N PHE A 87 -10.63 -16.29 -10.87
CA PHE A 87 -10.17 -15.47 -11.97
C PHE A 87 -11.35 -14.69 -12.56
N ASP A 88 -11.15 -13.42 -12.78
CA ASP A 88 -12.11 -12.57 -13.47
C ASP A 88 -12.19 -12.97 -14.94
N ASP A 89 -13.39 -13.24 -15.43
CA ASP A 89 -13.61 -13.78 -16.77
C ASP A 89 -13.23 -12.80 -17.90
N ASP A 90 -13.30 -11.49 -17.62
CA ASP A 90 -13.01 -10.45 -18.61
C ASP A 90 -11.53 -10.09 -18.66
N SER A 91 -10.89 -9.95 -17.48
CA SER A 91 -9.50 -9.49 -17.36
C SER A 91 -8.49 -10.63 -17.14
N GLY A 92 -8.95 -11.82 -16.75
CA GLY A 92 -8.07 -12.92 -16.34
C GLY A 92 -7.30 -12.65 -15.03
N ILE A 93 -7.63 -11.58 -14.30
CA ILE A 93 -6.96 -11.23 -13.04
C ILE A 93 -7.61 -12.02 -11.90
N TRP A 94 -6.77 -12.56 -11.01
CA TRP A 94 -7.26 -13.18 -9.79
C TRP A 94 -7.85 -12.11 -8.85
N LYS A 95 -9.09 -12.34 -8.40
CA LYS A 95 -9.79 -11.51 -7.42
C LYS A 95 -10.24 -12.34 -6.23
N PRO A 96 -10.21 -11.80 -5.01
CA PRO A 96 -10.81 -12.45 -3.86
C PRO A 96 -12.32 -12.51 -4.02
N LYS A 97 -12.93 -13.51 -3.37
CA LYS A 97 -14.38 -13.61 -3.23
C LYS A 97 -14.73 -13.95 -1.78
N ALA A 98 -15.94 -13.57 -1.36
CA ALA A 98 -16.44 -13.95 -0.05
C ALA A 98 -16.33 -15.45 0.16
N ALA A 99 -15.55 -15.85 1.15
CA ALA A 99 -15.34 -17.24 1.53
C ALA A 99 -16.34 -17.64 2.63
N SER A 100 -16.87 -18.85 2.55
CA SER A 100 -17.75 -19.42 3.59
C SER A 100 -17.42 -20.90 3.81
N PRO A 101 -16.17 -21.22 4.18
CA PRO A 101 -15.81 -22.61 4.47
C PRO A 101 -16.35 -23.05 5.84
N THR A 102 -16.33 -24.35 6.10
CA THR A 102 -16.44 -24.83 7.46
C THR A 102 -15.07 -24.66 8.12
N TYR A 103 -14.96 -23.78 9.11
CA TYR A 103 -13.68 -23.39 9.71
C TYR A 103 -13.04 -24.47 10.59
N GLY A 104 -13.83 -25.48 11.04
CA GLY A 104 -13.36 -26.49 11.98
C GLY A 104 -13.22 -25.92 13.41
N THR A 105 -12.58 -26.66 14.31
CA THR A 105 -12.54 -26.29 15.73
C THR A 105 -11.53 -25.16 16.03
N ASN A 106 -10.41 -25.16 15.34
CA ASN A 106 -9.32 -24.20 15.57
C ASN A 106 -9.16 -23.22 14.37
N GLY A 107 -10.15 -23.18 13.47
CA GLY A 107 -10.17 -22.23 12.36
C GLY A 107 -10.70 -20.87 12.80
N PHE A 108 -10.32 -19.82 12.10
CA PHE A 108 -10.76 -18.45 12.34
C PHE A 108 -10.90 -17.66 11.05
N PHE A 109 -11.64 -16.57 11.12
CA PHE A 109 -11.79 -15.60 10.04
C PHE A 109 -11.70 -14.18 10.59
N LEU A 110 -10.72 -13.43 10.12
CA LEU A 110 -10.56 -12.02 10.46
C LEU A 110 -10.90 -11.20 9.22
N ASP A 111 -11.97 -10.43 9.28
CA ASP A 111 -12.39 -9.51 8.21
C ASP A 111 -11.93 -8.07 8.45
N PHE A 112 -11.48 -7.75 9.69
CA PHE A 112 -11.03 -6.43 10.14
C PHE A 112 -12.11 -5.34 10.01
N ALA A 113 -13.40 -5.70 10.01
CA ALA A 113 -14.49 -4.75 9.79
C ALA A 113 -14.87 -3.97 11.06
N ASP A 114 -14.76 -4.57 12.25
CA ASP A 114 -15.01 -3.86 13.51
C ASP A 114 -13.81 -3.00 13.92
N SER A 115 -13.94 -1.69 13.78
CA SER A 115 -12.89 -0.73 14.19
C SER A 115 -12.60 -0.73 15.69
N GLY A 116 -13.52 -1.26 16.51
CA GLY A 116 -13.35 -1.39 17.97
C GLY A 116 -12.65 -2.68 18.38
N ASN A 117 -12.56 -3.68 17.49
CA ASN A 117 -11.92 -4.97 17.68
C ASN A 117 -11.44 -5.54 16.33
N LEU A 118 -10.31 -5.03 15.84
CA LEU A 118 -9.76 -5.49 14.54
C LEU A 118 -9.32 -6.96 14.55
N GLY A 119 -9.19 -7.55 15.74
CA GLY A 119 -8.84 -8.95 15.95
C GLY A 119 -10.04 -9.90 16.07
N ASP A 120 -11.28 -9.44 15.85
CA ASP A 120 -12.51 -10.23 16.01
C ASP A 120 -12.57 -11.42 15.07
N ASP A 121 -12.96 -12.58 15.60
CA ASP A 121 -13.10 -13.82 14.83
C ASP A 121 -14.54 -14.04 14.36
N GLU A 122 -14.80 -13.74 13.12
CA GLU A 122 -16.09 -13.89 12.45
C GLU A 122 -16.41 -15.33 12.00
N SER A 123 -15.54 -16.31 12.30
CA SER A 123 -15.79 -17.73 11.96
C SER A 123 -16.89 -18.36 12.82
N GLY A 124 -17.22 -17.76 13.95
CA GLY A 124 -18.12 -18.28 14.98
C GLY A 124 -17.45 -19.17 16.04
N ASN A 125 -16.13 -19.35 15.98
CA ASN A 125 -15.37 -20.10 16.99
C ASN A 125 -14.93 -19.25 18.18
N GLY A 126 -14.94 -17.91 18.07
CA GLY A 126 -14.54 -16.97 19.14
C GLY A 126 -13.05 -17.02 19.44
N LEU A 127 -12.23 -17.17 18.41
CA LEU A 127 -10.77 -17.22 18.50
C LEU A 127 -10.15 -15.84 18.21
N ASP A 128 -10.57 -14.83 18.96
CA ASP A 128 -10.14 -13.44 18.76
C ASP A 128 -8.64 -13.26 18.94
N PHE A 129 -8.08 -12.38 18.13
CA PHE A 129 -6.68 -11.97 18.23
C PHE A 129 -6.55 -10.68 19.03
N THR A 130 -5.53 -10.61 19.85
CA THR A 130 -5.20 -9.38 20.57
C THR A 130 -4.41 -8.44 19.67
N GLU A 131 -4.89 -7.23 19.50
CA GLU A 131 -4.21 -6.18 18.71
C GLU A 131 -2.95 -5.70 19.41
N VAL A 132 -1.89 -5.54 18.64
CA VAL A 132 -0.62 -4.99 19.11
C VAL A 132 -0.15 -3.89 18.19
N ASN A 133 -0.22 -2.65 18.67
CA ASN A 133 0.15 -1.43 17.94
C ASN A 133 -0.64 -1.21 16.63
N ILE A 134 -1.88 -1.68 16.59
CA ILE A 134 -2.90 -1.30 15.60
C ILE A 134 -4.12 -0.75 16.34
N ALA A 135 -4.86 0.13 15.72
CA ALA A 135 -6.02 0.81 16.27
C ALA A 135 -7.03 1.13 15.16
N ALA A 136 -8.21 1.61 15.52
CA ALA A 136 -9.26 2.02 14.57
C ALA A 136 -8.76 2.95 13.46
N ALA A 137 -7.80 3.81 13.75
CA ALA A 137 -7.19 4.71 12.78
C ALA A 137 -6.36 4.01 11.69
N ASP A 138 -5.96 2.76 11.91
CA ASP A 138 -5.21 1.97 10.92
C ASP A 138 -6.14 1.17 10.01
N GLN A 139 -7.47 1.17 10.27
CA GLN A 139 -8.46 0.57 9.40
C GLN A 139 -8.59 1.36 8.11
N ALA A 140 -8.47 0.69 6.97
CA ALA A 140 -8.71 1.28 5.66
C ALA A 140 -10.13 0.99 5.18
N THR A 141 -10.72 1.93 4.43
CA THR A 141 -11.97 1.70 3.71
C THR A 141 -11.79 0.84 2.48
N ASP A 142 -10.54 0.64 2.05
CA ASP A 142 -10.16 -0.21 0.92
C ASP A 142 -10.33 -1.68 1.29
N THR A 143 -11.11 -2.39 0.50
CA THR A 143 -11.36 -3.81 0.67
C THR A 143 -11.12 -4.56 -0.65
N PRO A 144 -10.96 -5.89 -0.65
CA PRO A 144 -10.79 -6.66 -1.88
C PRO A 144 -11.91 -6.46 -2.91
N THR A 145 -13.12 -6.12 -2.44
CA THR A 145 -14.31 -5.93 -3.28
C THR A 145 -14.67 -4.47 -3.54
N ASN A 146 -14.04 -3.53 -2.81
CA ASN A 146 -14.30 -2.10 -2.91
C ASN A 146 -12.99 -1.33 -2.77
N ASN A 147 -12.32 -1.14 -3.89
CA ASN A 147 -10.95 -0.66 -3.97
C ASN A 147 -10.91 0.86 -4.12
N PHE A 148 -10.37 1.53 -3.13
CA PHE A 148 -10.16 2.98 -3.09
C PHE A 148 -8.72 3.35 -3.40
N CYS A 149 -8.52 4.55 -3.92
CA CYS A 149 -7.19 5.10 -4.08
C CYS A 149 -6.61 5.47 -2.71
N THR A 150 -5.42 4.97 -2.42
CA THR A 150 -4.61 5.31 -1.23
C THR A 150 -3.18 5.57 -1.66
N MET A 151 -2.30 5.98 -0.76
CA MET A 151 -0.87 6.00 -1.05
C MET A 151 -0.29 4.59 -0.95
N ASN A 152 0.65 4.25 -1.83
CA ASN A 152 1.16 2.88 -1.96
C ASN A 152 2.32 2.59 -0.99
N PRO A 153 2.11 1.80 0.08
CA PRO A 153 3.16 1.47 1.03
C PRO A 153 4.14 0.43 0.51
N LEU A 154 3.82 -0.25 -0.59
CA LEU A 154 4.62 -1.35 -1.14
C LEU A 154 5.64 -0.86 -2.17
N LYS A 155 5.46 0.37 -2.68
CA LYS A 155 6.31 0.94 -3.70
C LYS A 155 7.28 1.95 -3.09
N GLY A 156 8.46 1.46 -2.74
CA GLY A 156 9.60 2.30 -2.38
C GLY A 156 10.33 2.81 -3.62
N PRO A 157 10.98 3.98 -3.54
CA PRO A 157 11.82 4.46 -4.61
C PRO A 157 12.97 3.48 -4.84
N LEU A 158 13.21 3.13 -6.10
CA LEU A 158 14.50 2.59 -6.50
C LEU A 158 15.58 3.63 -6.16
N ILE A 159 16.78 3.17 -5.85
CA ILE A 159 17.92 3.99 -5.38
C ILE A 159 17.95 5.36 -6.07
N SER A 160 17.77 6.43 -5.28
CA SER A 160 17.94 7.81 -5.79
C SER A 160 19.39 8.20 -5.67
N PHE A 161 19.96 8.71 -6.74
CA PHE A 161 21.27 9.37 -6.71
C PHE A 161 21.07 10.88 -6.55
N VAL A 162 21.40 11.41 -5.38
CA VAL A 162 21.49 12.84 -5.17
C VAL A 162 22.96 13.23 -5.26
N ASN A 163 23.33 14.05 -6.24
CA ASN A 163 24.69 14.51 -6.47
C ASN A 163 25.75 13.39 -6.57
N GLY A 164 25.40 12.26 -7.20
CA GLY A 164 26.32 11.14 -7.39
C GLY A 164 26.55 10.26 -6.16
N THR A 165 25.90 10.56 -5.05
CA THR A 165 25.91 9.72 -3.83
C THR A 165 24.61 8.93 -3.76
N ALA A 166 24.70 7.62 -3.56
CA ALA A 166 23.54 6.78 -3.33
C ALA A 166 22.87 7.21 -2.02
N SER A 167 21.74 7.89 -2.12
CA SER A 167 20.85 8.15 -0.99
C SER A 167 19.82 7.04 -0.95
N ASN A 168 19.63 6.42 0.21
CA ASN A 168 18.52 5.49 0.42
C ASN A 168 17.26 6.33 0.73
N PRO A 169 16.46 6.70 -0.27
CA PRO A 169 15.20 7.34 -0.01
C PRO A 169 14.31 6.35 0.73
N ARG A 170 13.52 6.85 1.66
CA ARG A 170 12.65 6.02 2.48
C ARG A 170 11.22 6.09 1.95
N ILE A 171 10.49 5.01 2.16
CA ILE A 171 9.03 5.06 2.14
C ILE A 171 8.64 5.82 3.40
N PRO A 172 7.78 6.87 3.31
CA PRO A 172 7.27 7.54 4.50
C PRO A 172 6.49 6.55 5.36
N LEU A 173 6.44 6.81 6.68
CA LEU A 173 5.53 6.08 7.53
C LEU A 173 4.10 6.38 7.08
N MET A 174 3.32 5.36 6.78
CA MET A 174 1.93 5.48 6.36
C MET A 174 1.02 4.96 7.47
N THR A 175 0.00 5.74 7.79
CA THR A 175 -1.05 5.42 8.79
C THR A 175 -2.42 5.82 8.23
N GLU A 176 -3.49 5.63 8.99
CA GLU A 176 -4.87 5.97 8.62
C GLU A 176 -5.25 5.36 7.25
N GLY A 177 -5.03 4.06 7.09
CA GLY A 177 -5.29 3.39 5.83
C GLY A 177 -4.43 3.89 4.66
N ALA A 178 -3.15 4.27 4.91
CA ALA A 178 -2.22 4.90 3.97
C ALA A 178 -2.73 6.21 3.34
N THR A 179 -3.58 6.92 4.03
CA THR A 179 -3.96 8.30 3.68
C THR A 179 -3.15 9.35 4.43
N VAL A 180 -2.45 8.96 5.51
CA VAL A 180 -1.53 9.84 6.26
C VAL A 180 -0.09 9.39 6.07
N LEU A 181 0.76 10.28 5.59
CA LEU A 181 2.19 10.06 5.39
C LEU A 181 3.01 10.92 6.33
N GLY A 182 3.86 10.28 7.12
CA GLY A 182 4.79 10.96 8.03
C GLY A 182 6.24 10.68 7.65
N ASN A 183 7.06 11.71 7.59
CA ASN A 183 8.51 11.61 7.50
C ASN A 183 9.14 12.37 8.66
N ASN A 184 9.99 11.71 9.44
CA ASN A 184 10.68 12.29 10.60
C ASN A 184 12.20 12.20 10.51
N ALA A 185 12.74 11.91 9.35
CA ALA A 185 14.17 11.79 9.12
C ALA A 185 14.66 12.85 8.13
N ASN A 186 15.92 13.31 8.29
CA ASN A 186 16.59 14.16 7.32
C ASN A 186 16.99 13.35 6.06
N THR A 187 16.00 12.75 5.42
CA THR A 187 16.12 11.97 4.19
C THR A 187 14.98 12.30 3.27
N TYR A 188 15.17 12.12 1.98
CA TYR A 188 14.09 12.20 1.03
C TYR A 188 13.16 11.00 1.18
N SER A 189 11.86 11.25 1.14
CA SER A 189 10.80 10.26 1.08
C SER A 189 9.92 10.51 -0.12
N TYR A 190 9.46 9.44 -0.75
CA TYR A 190 8.63 9.48 -1.94
C TYR A 190 7.44 8.55 -1.76
N ALA A 191 6.30 8.98 -2.27
CA ALA A 191 5.11 8.15 -2.30
C ALA A 191 4.32 8.40 -3.58
N GLU A 192 3.73 7.35 -4.08
CA GLU A 192 2.79 7.35 -5.19
C GLU A 192 1.47 6.75 -4.74
N ALA A 193 0.38 7.14 -5.38
CA ALA A 193 -0.90 6.52 -5.09
C ALA A 193 -0.98 5.09 -5.66
N THR A 194 -1.98 4.32 -5.18
CA THR A 194 -2.24 2.95 -5.64
C THR A 194 -2.91 2.90 -7.01
N MET A 195 -3.57 3.99 -7.42
CA MET A 195 -4.28 4.07 -8.69
C MET A 195 -3.67 5.12 -9.60
N GLY A 196 -3.49 4.76 -10.86
CA GLY A 196 -3.15 5.67 -11.95
C GLY A 196 -4.30 5.79 -12.95
N VAL A 197 -4.32 6.89 -13.69
CA VAL A 197 -5.39 7.22 -14.62
C VAL A 197 -4.86 7.51 -16.02
N THR A 198 -5.64 7.15 -17.05
CA THR A 198 -5.30 7.33 -18.48
C THR A 198 -6.31 8.20 -19.21
N SER A 199 -7.50 8.41 -18.64
CA SER A 199 -8.61 9.19 -19.23
C SER A 199 -9.52 9.75 -18.15
N GLY A 200 -10.41 10.68 -18.49
CA GLY A 200 -11.39 11.26 -17.61
C GLY A 200 -10.87 12.42 -16.76
N LYS A 201 -11.72 12.88 -15.84
CA LYS A 201 -11.44 14.03 -14.96
C LYS A 201 -11.41 13.57 -13.52
N TRP A 202 -10.32 13.91 -12.85
CA TRP A 202 -10.00 13.42 -11.52
C TRP A 202 -9.69 14.58 -10.58
N TYR A 203 -10.04 14.41 -9.31
CA TYR A 203 -9.74 15.38 -8.27
C TYR A 203 -9.31 14.66 -6.99
N TRP A 204 -8.28 15.19 -6.36
CA TRP A 204 -7.84 14.75 -5.04
C TRP A 204 -7.26 15.93 -4.25
N GLU A 205 -7.11 15.74 -2.96
CA GLU A 205 -6.59 16.77 -2.06
C GLU A 205 -5.45 16.22 -1.20
N MET A 206 -4.59 17.13 -0.78
CA MET A 206 -3.54 16.88 0.21
C MET A 206 -3.56 18.03 1.23
N LYS A 207 -3.59 17.70 2.53
CA LYS A 207 -3.42 18.65 3.61
C LYS A 207 -2.03 18.49 4.23
N CYS A 208 -1.25 19.55 4.32
CA CYS A 208 -0.03 19.59 5.12
C CYS A 208 -0.40 19.78 6.59
N THR A 209 -0.19 18.78 7.45
CA THR A 209 -0.53 18.86 8.88
C THR A 209 0.65 19.20 9.75
N VAL A 210 1.87 18.83 9.34
CA VAL A 210 3.13 19.18 9.99
C VAL A 210 4.16 19.56 8.93
N ASP A 211 4.81 20.68 9.13
CA ASP A 211 5.98 21.11 8.37
C ASP A 211 7.01 21.69 9.36
N ALA A 212 8.01 20.91 9.68
CA ALA A 212 9.09 21.32 10.60
C ALA A 212 10.34 21.78 9.86
N ASN A 213 10.45 21.52 8.55
CA ASN A 213 11.56 21.98 7.70
C ASN A 213 10.97 22.67 6.46
N THR A 214 11.12 23.97 6.42
CA THR A 214 10.56 24.80 5.36
C THR A 214 11.16 24.48 3.99
N ASN A 215 10.31 24.41 2.98
CA ASN A 215 10.63 24.49 1.55
C ASN A 215 11.30 23.25 0.92
N VAL A 216 10.97 22.03 1.35
CA VAL A 216 11.56 20.82 0.74
C VAL A 216 10.54 19.72 0.46
N SER A 217 9.35 20.09 0.06
CA SER A 217 8.33 19.11 -0.33
C SER A 217 7.60 19.54 -1.59
N GLY A 218 7.10 18.57 -2.33
CA GLY A 218 6.30 18.81 -3.51
C GLY A 218 5.25 17.73 -3.70
N ALA A 219 4.10 18.13 -4.24
CA ALA A 219 3.00 17.23 -4.56
C ALA A 219 2.45 17.52 -5.95
N GLY A 220 1.98 16.48 -6.63
CA GLY A 220 1.48 16.56 -8.00
C GLY A 220 1.24 15.19 -8.61
N ILE A 221 1.83 14.94 -9.77
CA ILE A 221 1.70 13.68 -10.51
C ILE A 221 3.04 13.16 -11.00
N ALA A 222 3.10 11.85 -11.22
CA ALA A 222 4.21 11.18 -11.87
C ALA A 222 3.69 10.31 -13.03
N THR A 223 4.51 10.19 -14.08
CA THR A 223 4.25 9.31 -15.23
C THR A 223 5.27 8.19 -15.35
N ASN A 224 6.42 8.34 -14.73
CA ASN A 224 7.48 7.34 -14.74
C ASN A 224 7.85 6.93 -13.33
N ILE A 225 7.23 5.87 -12.89
CA ILE A 225 7.30 5.29 -11.57
C ILE A 225 8.67 4.71 -11.16
N ASN A 226 9.64 4.71 -12.05
CA ASN A 226 10.96 4.13 -11.81
C ASN A 226 12.08 5.17 -11.72
N LYS A 227 11.77 6.47 -11.81
CA LYS A 227 12.78 7.52 -11.73
C LYS A 227 12.65 8.30 -10.41
N GLY A 228 13.75 8.37 -9.66
CA GLY A 228 13.84 9.17 -8.44
C GLY A 228 13.72 10.68 -8.75
N PHE A 229 13.28 11.45 -7.76
CA PHE A 229 13.01 12.89 -7.82
C PHE A 229 14.15 13.76 -8.38
N TYR A 230 15.39 13.42 -8.09
CA TYR A 230 16.61 14.11 -8.56
C TYR A 230 17.36 13.35 -9.65
N SER A 231 16.64 12.67 -10.53
CA SER A 231 17.30 12.23 -11.75
C SER A 231 17.64 13.47 -12.57
N THR A 232 18.90 13.61 -12.97
CA THR A 232 19.39 14.72 -13.81
C THR A 232 18.68 14.78 -15.16
N ASP A 233 17.92 13.73 -15.51
CA ASP A 233 17.03 13.64 -16.64
C ASP A 233 15.57 13.96 -16.28
N GLY A 234 15.22 14.22 -14.99
CA GLY A 234 14.00 14.88 -14.49
C GLY A 234 12.66 14.52 -15.13
N THR A 235 12.65 13.57 -16.06
CA THR A 235 11.48 13.27 -16.88
C THR A 235 10.44 12.46 -16.11
N GLY A 236 9.20 12.90 -16.17
CA GLY A 236 8.04 12.15 -15.66
C GLY A 236 7.54 12.56 -14.30
N ASN A 237 8.08 13.61 -13.67
CA ASN A 237 7.60 14.19 -12.43
C ASN A 237 7.13 15.63 -12.63
N PHE A 238 5.92 15.93 -12.18
CA PHE A 238 5.25 17.21 -12.35
C PHE A 238 4.61 17.58 -11.02
N PHE A 239 5.15 18.58 -10.34
CA PHE A 239 4.67 18.89 -9.00
C PHE A 239 4.77 20.38 -8.67
N TRP A 240 3.94 20.79 -7.74
CA TRP A 240 3.99 22.07 -7.09
C TRP A 240 4.80 21.98 -5.79
N HIS A 241 5.87 22.72 -5.74
CA HIS A 241 6.81 22.76 -4.61
C HIS A 241 6.35 23.75 -3.54
N MET A 242 6.75 23.51 -2.29
CA MET A 242 6.35 24.35 -1.14
C MET A 242 6.74 25.83 -1.28
N ASP A 243 7.83 26.12 -1.99
CA ASP A 243 8.30 27.51 -2.21
C ASP A 243 7.46 28.29 -3.25
N GLY A 244 6.45 27.66 -3.85
CA GLY A 244 5.61 28.27 -4.88
C GLY A 244 6.08 28.01 -6.31
N ASN A 245 7.20 27.33 -6.52
CA ASN A 245 7.63 26.92 -7.84
C ASN A 245 6.87 25.66 -8.33
N ARG A 246 6.72 25.51 -9.62
CA ARG A 246 6.42 24.24 -10.24
C ARG A 246 7.68 23.60 -10.81
N TYR A 247 7.68 22.29 -10.79
CA TYR A 247 8.69 21.49 -11.48
C TYR A 247 8.04 20.69 -12.59
N VAL A 248 8.55 20.84 -13.79
CA VAL A 248 8.13 20.10 -14.99
C VAL A 248 9.37 19.44 -15.55
N ASN A 249 9.41 18.12 -15.49
CA ASN A 249 10.58 17.36 -15.96
C ASN A 249 11.92 17.86 -15.37
N GLY A 250 11.93 18.18 -14.07
CA GLY A 250 13.11 18.66 -13.35
C GLY A 250 13.41 20.16 -13.49
N ALA A 251 12.72 20.88 -14.37
CA ALA A 251 12.89 22.33 -14.54
C ALA A 251 11.99 23.12 -13.58
N ALA A 252 12.58 23.96 -12.73
CA ALA A 252 11.86 24.83 -11.82
C ALA A 252 11.42 26.13 -12.50
N THR A 253 10.17 26.54 -12.26
CA THR A 253 9.62 27.82 -12.74
C THR A 253 8.64 28.37 -11.72
N GLY A 254 8.60 29.69 -11.50
CA GLY A 254 7.61 30.34 -10.66
C GLY A 254 6.19 29.99 -11.10
N TYR A 255 5.33 29.63 -10.13
CA TYR A 255 4.00 29.10 -10.48
C TYR A 255 2.88 29.69 -9.60
N GLY A 256 2.83 29.31 -8.34
CA GLY A 256 1.74 29.63 -7.43
C GLY A 256 2.23 30.21 -6.10
N ALA A 257 1.31 30.33 -5.14
CA ALA A 257 1.69 30.72 -3.80
C ALA A 257 2.51 29.64 -3.10
N ALA A 258 3.46 30.01 -2.24
CA ALA A 258 4.08 29.07 -1.31
C ALA A 258 3.01 28.47 -0.38
N TRP A 259 3.20 27.21 0.04
CA TRP A 259 2.29 26.52 0.93
C TRP A 259 3.00 25.95 2.16
N ALA A 260 2.30 25.79 3.26
CA ALA A 260 2.85 25.42 4.56
C ALA A 260 1.83 24.63 5.39
N THR A 261 2.12 24.40 6.66
CA THR A 261 1.24 23.73 7.62
C THR A 261 -0.17 24.33 7.63
N ASN A 262 -1.15 23.46 7.63
CA ASN A 262 -2.60 23.68 7.54
C ASN A 262 -3.13 24.10 6.17
N ASP A 263 -2.29 24.28 5.16
CA ASP A 263 -2.79 24.47 3.80
C ASP A 263 -3.35 23.16 3.22
N ILE A 264 -4.44 23.29 2.48
CA ILE A 264 -5.05 22.24 1.68
C ILE A 264 -4.73 22.51 0.22
N LEU A 265 -4.10 21.55 -0.42
CA LEU A 265 -3.80 21.58 -1.86
C LEU A 265 -4.80 20.69 -2.59
N GLY A 266 -5.49 21.25 -3.58
CA GLY A 266 -6.35 20.52 -4.49
C GLY A 266 -5.68 20.33 -5.84
N PHE A 267 -5.88 19.17 -6.45
CA PHE A 267 -5.34 18.80 -7.75
C PHE A 267 -6.48 18.32 -8.64
N ALA A 268 -6.79 19.11 -9.66
CA ALA A 268 -7.78 18.77 -10.69
C ALA A 268 -7.06 18.38 -11.97
N TYR A 269 -7.06 17.08 -12.28
CA TYR A 269 -6.43 16.52 -13.46
C TYR A 269 -7.47 16.14 -14.51
N ASP A 270 -7.36 16.74 -15.68
CA ASP A 270 -8.13 16.40 -16.89
C ASP A 270 -7.21 15.58 -17.80
N ALA A 271 -7.36 14.25 -17.77
CA ALA A 271 -6.54 13.33 -18.55
C ALA A 271 -6.85 13.39 -20.05
N ASP A 272 -8.07 13.81 -20.41
CA ASP A 272 -8.49 13.92 -21.82
C ASP A 272 -7.86 15.14 -22.49
N ASN A 273 -7.57 16.19 -21.71
CA ASN A 273 -6.95 17.44 -22.20
C ASN A 273 -5.51 17.65 -21.68
N TRP A 274 -4.98 16.71 -20.89
CA TRP A 274 -3.62 16.72 -20.34
C TRP A 274 -3.32 17.97 -19.49
N THR A 275 -4.28 18.41 -18.68
CA THR A 275 -4.14 19.59 -17.84
C THR A 275 -4.23 19.24 -16.38
N LEU A 276 -3.30 19.77 -15.57
CA LEU A 276 -3.32 19.69 -14.12
C LEU A 276 -3.48 21.10 -13.54
N THR A 277 -4.63 21.39 -12.96
CA THR A 277 -4.89 22.67 -12.26
C THR A 277 -4.73 22.44 -10.75
N CYS A 278 -3.92 23.28 -10.09
CA CYS A 278 -3.75 23.21 -8.65
C CYS A 278 -4.50 24.31 -7.92
N TYR A 279 -4.90 24.00 -6.69
CA TYR A 279 -5.64 24.89 -5.81
C TYR A 279 -4.93 24.97 -4.45
N LYS A 280 -4.90 26.14 -3.83
CA LYS A 280 -4.51 26.34 -2.44
C LYS A 280 -5.70 26.85 -1.65
N ASN A 281 -6.16 26.12 -0.65
CA ASN A 281 -7.30 26.51 0.18
C ASN A 281 -8.49 26.95 -0.70
N ASN A 282 -8.82 26.12 -1.69
CA ASN A 282 -9.88 26.34 -2.68
C ASN A 282 -9.66 27.53 -3.66
N SER A 283 -8.49 28.17 -3.65
CA SER A 283 -8.12 29.23 -4.61
C SER A 283 -7.23 28.68 -5.71
N SER A 284 -7.66 28.82 -6.97
CA SER A 284 -6.90 28.33 -8.13
C SER A 284 -5.55 29.02 -8.25
N GLN A 285 -4.53 28.23 -8.49
CA GLN A 285 -3.16 28.68 -8.82
C GLN A 285 -2.88 28.60 -10.33
N GLY A 286 -3.88 28.20 -11.12
CA GLY A 286 -3.73 27.97 -12.55
C GLY A 286 -3.26 26.57 -12.90
N ASN A 287 -2.94 26.37 -14.17
CA ASN A 287 -2.52 25.08 -14.68
C ASN A 287 -1.02 24.85 -14.42
N LEU A 288 -0.70 23.77 -13.74
CA LEU A 288 0.67 23.30 -13.58
C LEU A 288 1.17 22.66 -14.89
N LEU A 289 0.30 21.86 -15.52
CA LEU A 289 0.52 21.25 -16.83
C LEU A 289 -0.53 21.76 -17.82
N VAL A 290 -0.12 21.99 -19.05
CA VAL A 290 -0.95 22.56 -20.12
C VAL A 290 -0.87 21.80 -21.44
N SER A 291 -0.04 20.77 -21.57
CA SER A 291 0.12 20.06 -22.83
C SER A 291 0.53 18.60 -22.66
N GLN A 292 0.15 17.78 -23.62
CA GLN A 292 0.57 16.38 -23.76
C GLN A 292 2.10 16.23 -23.94
N ALA A 293 2.76 17.23 -24.51
CA ALA A 293 4.20 17.17 -24.74
C ALA A 293 5.03 17.04 -23.46
N ASP A 294 4.46 17.47 -22.33
CA ASP A 294 5.08 17.34 -21.02
C ASP A 294 4.93 15.93 -20.44
N LEU A 295 3.90 15.19 -20.87
CA LEU A 295 3.54 13.86 -20.40
C LEU A 295 3.94 12.81 -21.43
N SER A 296 5.05 12.13 -21.22
CA SER A 296 5.55 11.10 -22.14
C SER A 296 4.95 9.70 -21.91
N ALA A 297 3.96 9.58 -21.00
CA ALA A 297 3.37 8.30 -20.62
C ALA A 297 1.84 8.37 -20.60
N GLU A 298 1.26 7.22 -20.84
CA GLU A 298 -0.19 7.03 -20.86
C GLU A 298 -0.81 6.99 -19.46
N LEU A 299 -0.04 6.56 -18.44
CA LEU A 299 -0.51 6.41 -17.05
C LEU A 299 0.02 7.53 -16.18
N VAL A 300 -0.89 8.26 -15.52
CA VAL A 300 -0.59 9.32 -14.56
C VAL A 300 -1.01 8.90 -13.16
N ILE A 301 -0.12 9.07 -12.19
CA ILE A 301 -0.31 8.65 -10.81
C ILE A 301 -0.13 9.87 -9.88
N PRO A 302 -1.01 10.12 -8.90
CA PRO A 302 -0.74 11.10 -7.84
C PRO A 302 0.56 10.78 -7.12
N TYR A 303 1.35 11.82 -6.86
CA TYR A 303 2.73 11.69 -6.40
C TYR A 303 3.10 12.77 -5.40
N MET A 304 3.98 12.42 -4.45
CA MET A 304 4.64 13.41 -3.61
C MET A 304 6.07 13.00 -3.25
N TYR A 305 6.84 14.00 -2.85
CA TYR A 305 8.10 13.80 -2.15
C TYR A 305 8.21 14.78 -0.98
N SER A 306 9.04 14.45 0.01
CA SER A 306 9.37 15.32 1.12
C SER A 306 10.78 15.05 1.63
N TYR A 307 11.37 16.06 2.31
CA TYR A 307 12.63 15.94 3.03
C TYR A 307 12.46 16.53 4.43
N GLY A 308 12.85 15.79 5.46
CA GLY A 308 12.73 16.23 6.85
C GLY A 308 11.42 15.82 7.52
N THR A 309 11.05 16.51 8.59
CA THR A 309 9.87 16.16 9.39
C THR A 309 8.62 16.81 8.83
N HIS A 310 7.80 16.02 8.17
CA HIS A 310 6.55 16.43 7.57
C HIS A 310 5.45 15.39 7.83
N THR A 311 4.20 15.85 7.84
CA THR A 311 3.03 14.95 7.83
C THR A 311 1.98 15.50 6.87
N TYR A 312 1.45 14.63 6.04
CA TYR A 312 0.44 14.94 5.02
C TYR A 312 -0.73 14.00 5.14
N GLN A 313 -1.93 14.54 4.99
CA GLN A 313 -3.17 13.76 4.85
C GLN A 313 -3.66 13.86 3.42
N TRP A 314 -4.02 12.73 2.83
CA TRP A 314 -4.54 12.63 1.48
C TRP A 314 -6.02 12.29 1.49
N ASN A 315 -6.76 12.88 0.57
CA ASN A 315 -8.16 12.61 0.33
C ASN A 315 -8.35 12.34 -1.17
N PHE A 316 -8.70 11.12 -1.50
CA PHE A 316 -8.98 10.67 -2.86
C PHE A 316 -10.48 10.50 -3.13
N GLY A 317 -11.34 10.90 -2.20
CA GLY A 317 -12.80 10.85 -2.34
C GLY A 317 -13.45 9.55 -1.86
N GLY A 318 -12.75 8.76 -1.04
CA GLY A 318 -13.28 7.54 -0.42
C GLY A 318 -13.96 7.80 0.93
#